data_46839edb879ea32b771e93b52dd9a991
#
_entry.id   46839edb879ea32b771e93b52dd9a991
#
_cell.length_a   1.000
_cell.length_b   1.000
_cell.length_c   1.000
_cell.angle_alpha   90.00
_cell.angle_beta   90.00
_cell.angle_gamma   90.00
#
_symmetry.space_group_name_H-M   'P 1'
#
loop_
_entity.id
_entity.type
_entity.pdbx_description
1 polymer ?
#
loop_
_entity_poly.entity_id
_entity_poly.type
_entity_poly.pdbx_seq_one_letter_code
_entity_poly.pdbx_strand_id
1 'polypeptide(L)'
;MDSGNTHFSGSLLPDVGRAVAGILAQPEATKNQHLYVASLVTSQRLILSALQEITAPKTWQVQTTTYAEQEALGKFQALFFAGIYADSARQDLSQRYKLSNLLLGLGEPRTDGIEAAKWAIGQSSLQL
;
A
#
# COMPACT_ATOMS: atom_id res chain seq x y z
N MET A 1 10.20 -8.48 -10.24
CA MET A 1 10.29 -8.03 -8.83
C MET A 1 10.97 -9.11 -8.06
N ASP A 2 11.91 -8.77 -7.22
CA ASP A 2 12.60 -9.76 -6.42
C ASP A 2 11.64 -10.85 -5.88
N SER A 3 11.57 -11.16 -4.61
CA SER A 3 10.65 -12.21 -4.13
C SER A 3 9.16 -11.85 -4.23
N GLY A 4 8.81 -10.59 -4.24
CA GLY A 4 7.45 -10.06 -4.10
C GLY A 4 6.87 -10.19 -2.69
N ASN A 5 7.68 -10.66 -1.74
CA ASN A 5 7.27 -10.86 -0.35
C ASN A 5 7.60 -9.66 0.56
N THR A 6 8.35 -8.68 0.06
CA THR A 6 8.71 -7.50 0.83
C THR A 6 7.46 -6.74 1.26
N HIS A 7 7.31 -6.55 2.57
CA HIS A 7 6.18 -5.81 3.12
C HIS A 7 6.42 -4.31 3.00
N PHE A 8 5.35 -3.60 2.71
CA PHE A 8 5.32 -2.14 2.68
C PHE A 8 4.01 -1.62 3.26
N SER A 9 4.06 -0.42 3.81
CA SER A 9 2.90 0.29 4.30
C SER A 9 2.29 1.14 3.19
N GLY A 10 0.98 1.18 3.13
CA GLY A 10 0.24 2.01 2.20
C GLY A 10 -1.02 2.58 2.82
N SER A 11 -1.58 3.61 2.21
CA SER A 11 -2.84 4.21 2.64
C SER A 11 -3.79 4.35 1.45
N LEU A 12 -5.00 3.85 1.60
CA LEU A 12 -6.07 4.06 0.65
C LEU A 12 -6.60 5.49 0.76
N LEU A 13 -6.94 6.11 -0.35
CA LEU A 13 -7.42 7.50 -0.38
C LEU A 13 -8.61 7.78 0.55
N PRO A 14 -9.62 6.91 0.67
CA PRO A 14 -10.69 7.10 1.64
C PRO A 14 -10.19 7.13 3.10
N ASP A 15 -9.18 6.34 3.42
CA ASP A 15 -8.60 6.31 4.76
C ASP A 15 -7.77 7.57 5.05
N VAL A 16 -7.09 8.10 4.03
CA VAL A 16 -6.41 9.41 4.14
C VAL A 16 -7.44 10.51 4.45
N GLY A 17 -8.57 10.51 3.76
CA GLY A 17 -9.67 11.45 4.03
C GLY A 17 -10.21 11.32 5.47
N ARG A 18 -10.41 10.10 5.94
CA ARG A 18 -10.83 9.83 7.32
C ARG A 18 -9.79 10.28 8.34
N ALA A 19 -8.52 10.08 8.07
CA ALA A 19 -7.43 10.56 8.92
C ALA A 19 -7.44 12.08 9.04
N VAL A 20 -7.62 12.81 7.94
CA VAL A 20 -7.74 14.27 7.94
C VAL A 20 -8.94 14.73 8.77
N ALA A 21 -10.09 14.09 8.59
CA ALA A 21 -11.28 14.39 9.40
C ALA A 21 -11.03 14.14 10.90
N GLY A 22 -10.34 13.05 11.24
CA GLY A 22 -9.92 12.74 12.60
C GLY A 22 -9.00 13.80 13.22
N ILE A 23 -8.05 14.33 12.44
CA ILE A 23 -7.17 15.43 12.86
C ILE A 23 -8.00 16.67 13.18
N LEU A 24 -8.92 17.04 12.30
CA LEU A 24 -9.76 18.23 12.48
C LEU A 24 -10.73 18.10 13.67
N ALA A 25 -11.17 16.88 13.95
CA ALA A 25 -12.03 16.59 15.09
C ALA A 25 -11.30 16.65 16.46
N GLN A 26 -9.98 16.53 16.45
CA GLN A 26 -9.16 16.46 17.68
C GLN A 26 -7.96 17.41 17.62
N PRO A 27 -8.17 18.72 17.42
CA PRO A 27 -7.08 19.68 17.20
C PRO A 27 -6.10 19.75 18.39
N GLU A 28 -6.58 19.63 19.62
CA GLU A 28 -5.72 19.69 20.80
C GLU A 28 -4.79 18.47 20.93
N ALA A 29 -5.25 17.31 20.49
CA ALA A 29 -4.47 16.08 20.53
C ALA A 29 -3.49 15.94 19.34
N THR A 30 -3.71 16.69 18.27
CA THR A 30 -2.97 16.52 16.99
C THR A 30 -2.09 17.69 16.61
N LYS A 31 -2.31 18.87 17.21
CA LYS A 31 -1.53 20.08 16.88
C LYS A 31 -0.04 19.89 17.17
N ASN A 32 0.78 20.42 16.27
CA ASN A 32 2.24 20.39 16.36
C ASN A 32 2.84 18.97 16.44
N GLN A 33 2.15 17.96 15.89
CA GLN A 33 2.61 16.58 15.88
C GLN A 33 2.78 16.07 14.45
N HIS A 34 3.78 15.22 14.26
CA HIS A 34 3.89 14.36 13.08
C HIS A 34 3.07 13.10 13.32
N LEU A 35 2.06 12.88 12.50
CA LEU A 35 1.15 11.73 12.62
C LEU A 35 1.42 10.77 11.46
N TYR A 36 1.57 9.49 11.78
CA TYR A 36 1.80 8.43 10.80
C TYR A 36 0.57 7.54 10.74
N VAL A 37 0.06 7.32 9.54
CA VAL A 37 -1.10 6.44 9.29
C VAL A 37 -0.79 5.44 8.22
N ALA A 38 -1.37 4.25 8.32
CA ALA A 38 -1.33 3.24 7.28
C ALA A 38 -2.63 2.46 7.27
N SER A 39 -3.27 2.33 6.10
CA SER A 39 -4.47 1.50 5.93
C SER A 39 -4.13 0.02 5.84
N LEU A 40 -2.96 -0.26 5.30
CA LEU A 40 -2.52 -1.62 5.03
C LEU A 40 -1.00 -1.75 5.20
N VAL A 41 -0.58 -2.93 5.59
CA VAL A 41 0.79 -3.41 5.56
C VAL A 41 0.76 -4.73 4.80
N THR A 42 1.21 -4.75 3.57
CA THR A 42 1.03 -5.88 2.65
C THR A 42 2.26 -6.09 1.78
N SER A 43 2.19 -7.06 0.88
CA SER A 43 3.22 -7.32 -0.11
C SER A 43 2.60 -7.47 -1.51
N GLN A 44 3.43 -7.38 -2.54
CA GLN A 44 2.95 -7.55 -3.91
C GLN A 44 2.32 -8.92 -4.13
N ARG A 45 2.88 -9.96 -3.52
CA ARG A 45 2.35 -11.32 -3.63
C ARG A 45 0.97 -11.44 -3.01
N LEU A 46 0.73 -10.79 -1.86
CA LEU A 46 -0.58 -10.76 -1.21
C LEU A 46 -1.62 -10.01 -2.06
N ILE A 47 -1.24 -8.87 -2.64
CA ILE A 47 -2.12 -8.12 -3.55
C ILE A 47 -2.44 -8.94 -4.80
N LEU A 48 -1.45 -9.59 -5.39
CA LEU A 48 -1.66 -10.46 -6.57
C LEU A 48 -2.61 -11.61 -6.23
N SER A 49 -2.41 -12.28 -5.11
CA SER A 49 -3.31 -13.35 -4.67
C SER A 49 -4.74 -12.86 -4.48
N ALA A 50 -4.92 -11.70 -3.85
CA ALA A 50 -6.22 -11.09 -3.67
C ALA A 50 -6.89 -10.73 -5.02
N LEU A 51 -6.13 -10.19 -5.97
CA LEU A 51 -6.64 -9.89 -7.31
C LEU A 51 -7.08 -11.15 -8.05
N GLN A 52 -6.29 -12.23 -7.98
CA GLN A 52 -6.63 -13.52 -8.59
C GLN A 52 -7.90 -14.11 -8.00
N GLU A 53 -8.06 -14.04 -6.67
CA GLU A 53 -9.26 -14.53 -5.98
C GLU A 53 -10.51 -13.74 -6.37
N ILE A 54 -10.44 -12.41 -6.33
CA ILE A 54 -11.61 -11.54 -6.60
C ILE A 54 -12.04 -11.60 -8.08
N THR A 55 -11.09 -11.80 -8.99
CA THR A 55 -11.36 -11.78 -10.43
C THR A 55 -11.52 -13.18 -11.03
N ALA A 56 -11.55 -14.24 -10.24
CA ALA A 56 -11.77 -15.58 -10.74
C ALA A 56 -13.07 -15.64 -11.58
N PRO A 57 -13.10 -16.39 -12.70
CA PRO A 57 -12.08 -17.30 -13.22
C PRO A 57 -11.02 -16.67 -14.16
N LYS A 58 -10.84 -15.36 -14.15
CA LYS A 58 -9.87 -14.66 -15.01
C LYS A 58 -8.45 -15.17 -14.72
N THR A 59 -7.73 -15.56 -15.77
CA THR A 59 -6.32 -15.95 -15.67
C THR A 59 -5.40 -14.74 -15.79
N TRP A 60 -4.45 -14.63 -14.88
CA TRP A 60 -3.46 -13.56 -14.88
C TRP A 60 -2.14 -14.05 -15.46
N GLN A 61 -1.58 -13.29 -16.40
CA GLN A 61 -0.20 -13.48 -16.84
C GLN A 61 0.71 -12.69 -15.89
N VAL A 62 1.50 -13.43 -15.10
CA VAL A 62 2.41 -12.83 -14.12
C VAL A 62 3.82 -12.80 -14.70
N GLN A 63 4.37 -11.60 -14.86
CA GLN A 63 5.74 -11.39 -15.25
C GLN A 63 6.56 -10.97 -14.03
N THR A 64 7.61 -11.73 -13.75
CA THR A 64 8.54 -11.43 -12.65
C THR A 64 9.78 -10.74 -13.22
N THR A 65 10.24 -9.70 -12.54
CA THR A 65 11.46 -8.96 -12.88
C THR A 65 12.21 -8.61 -11.60
N THR A 66 13.52 -8.42 -11.70
CA THR A 66 14.36 -8.04 -10.56
C THR A 66 14.61 -6.53 -10.54
N TYR A 67 15.08 -6.01 -9.38
CA TYR A 67 15.50 -4.62 -9.27
C TYR A 67 16.59 -4.27 -10.29
N ALA A 68 17.59 -5.14 -10.45
CA ALA A 68 18.71 -4.93 -11.38
C ALA A 68 18.22 -4.83 -12.84
N GLU A 69 17.26 -5.65 -13.25
CA GLU A 69 16.66 -5.57 -14.60
C GLU A 69 15.92 -4.25 -14.82
N GLN A 70 15.18 -3.76 -13.81
CA GLN A 70 14.47 -2.49 -13.89
C GLN A 70 15.42 -1.29 -13.90
N GLU A 71 16.50 -1.35 -13.13
CA GLU A 71 17.56 -0.34 -13.14
C GLU A 71 18.22 -0.24 -14.52
N ALA A 72 18.51 -1.37 -15.14
CA ALA A 72 19.09 -1.42 -16.47
C ALA A 72 18.18 -0.81 -17.56
N LEU A 73 16.85 -0.82 -17.37
CA LEU A 73 15.89 -0.20 -18.28
C LEU A 73 15.86 1.34 -18.15
N GLY A 74 16.41 1.91 -17.09
CA GLY A 74 16.51 3.37 -16.87
C GLY A 74 15.18 4.12 -16.79
N LYS A 75 14.06 3.43 -16.62
CA LYS A 75 12.73 4.05 -16.53
C LYS A 75 12.49 4.55 -15.12
N PHE A 76 12.30 5.84 -14.95
CA PHE A 76 12.09 6.46 -13.62
C PHE A 76 10.97 5.78 -12.81
N GLN A 77 9.83 5.51 -13.43
CA GLN A 77 8.73 4.83 -12.74
C GLN A 77 9.12 3.42 -12.28
N ALA A 78 9.86 2.69 -13.10
CA ALA A 78 10.34 1.36 -12.76
C ALA A 78 11.31 1.40 -11.58
N LEU A 79 12.22 2.37 -11.55
CA LEU A 79 13.14 2.59 -10.43
C LEU A 79 12.41 2.98 -9.14
N PHE A 80 11.41 3.85 -9.23
CA PHE A 80 10.61 4.26 -8.09
C PHE A 80 9.88 3.06 -7.46
N PHE A 81 9.18 2.27 -8.26
CA PHE A 81 8.48 1.09 -7.77
C PHE A 81 9.44 -0.01 -7.30
N ALA A 82 10.58 -0.18 -7.96
CA ALA A 82 11.60 -1.11 -7.50
C ALA A 82 12.14 -0.72 -6.12
N GLY A 83 12.34 0.57 -5.86
CA GLY A 83 12.75 1.07 -4.54
C GLY A 83 11.75 0.78 -3.42
N ILE A 84 10.45 0.61 -3.74
CA ILE A 84 9.42 0.23 -2.77
C ILE A 84 9.37 -1.29 -2.57
N TYR A 85 9.52 -2.07 -3.64
CA TYR A 85 9.20 -3.49 -3.65
C TYR A 85 10.41 -4.42 -3.69
N ALA A 86 11.64 -3.89 -3.82
CA ALA A 86 12.85 -4.68 -3.75
C ALA A 86 12.99 -5.36 -2.38
N ASP A 87 13.61 -6.53 -2.34
CA ASP A 87 13.80 -7.27 -1.10
C ASP A 87 14.66 -6.53 -0.07
N SER A 88 15.49 -5.59 -0.52
CA SER A 88 16.26 -4.67 0.32
C SER A 88 15.47 -3.47 0.84
N ALA A 89 14.29 -3.20 0.29
CA ALA A 89 13.46 -2.05 0.69
C ALA A 89 12.86 -2.27 2.09
N ARG A 90 12.86 -1.23 2.90
CA ARG A 90 12.30 -1.23 4.26
C ARG A 90 11.18 -0.18 4.35
N GLN A 91 10.11 -0.41 3.61
CA GLN A 91 8.99 0.52 3.47
C GLN A 91 7.79 0.17 4.37
N ASP A 92 7.95 -0.80 5.26
CA ASP A 92 6.97 -1.05 6.32
C ASP A 92 7.16 -0.03 7.44
N LEU A 93 6.41 1.06 7.37
CA LEU A 93 6.47 2.15 8.34
C LEU A 93 5.92 1.75 9.71
N SER A 94 5.09 0.72 9.79
CA SER A 94 4.57 0.22 11.06
C SER A 94 5.67 -0.32 11.98
N GLN A 95 6.79 -0.76 11.38
CA GLN A 95 7.99 -1.23 12.12
C GLN A 95 8.88 -0.07 12.59
N ARG A 96 8.74 1.11 12.01
CA ARG A 96 9.62 2.27 12.29
C ARG A 96 8.94 3.34 13.14
N TYR A 97 7.65 3.48 13.01
CA TYR A 97 6.88 4.57 13.63
C TYR A 97 5.63 4.04 14.33
N LYS A 98 5.29 4.64 15.45
CA LYS A 98 4.00 4.40 16.08
C LYS A 98 2.90 5.00 15.21
N LEU A 99 1.99 4.17 14.74
CA LEU A 99 0.86 4.62 13.96
C LEU A 99 -0.17 5.35 14.82
N SER A 100 -0.75 6.40 14.27
CA SER A 100 -1.79 7.20 14.90
C SER A 100 -3.21 6.78 14.48
N ASN A 101 -3.35 5.61 13.87
CA ASN A 101 -4.61 5.10 13.33
C ASN A 101 -5.75 5.14 14.36
N LEU A 102 -5.52 4.63 15.56
CA LEU A 102 -6.55 4.59 16.62
C LEU A 102 -6.97 6.00 17.07
N LEU A 103 -6.01 6.91 17.23
CA LEU A 103 -6.28 8.30 17.59
C LEU A 103 -7.18 8.97 16.54
N LEU A 104 -6.98 8.66 15.28
CA LEU A 104 -7.68 9.29 14.16
C LEU A 104 -8.95 8.53 13.73
N GLY A 105 -9.38 7.52 14.47
CA GLY A 105 -10.58 6.75 14.18
C GLY A 105 -10.42 5.75 13.05
N LEU A 106 -9.18 5.42 12.69
CA LEU A 106 -8.86 4.34 11.77
C LEU A 106 -8.62 3.04 12.55
N GLY A 107 -8.93 1.90 11.94
CA GLY A 107 -8.60 0.59 12.52
C GLY A 107 -7.11 0.23 12.36
N GLU A 108 -6.74 -0.93 12.87
CA GLU A 108 -5.41 -1.49 12.61
C GLU A 108 -5.18 -1.69 11.09
N PRO A 109 -3.94 -1.55 10.61
CA PRO A 109 -3.65 -1.79 9.20
C PRO A 109 -4.02 -3.21 8.78
N ARG A 110 -4.64 -3.33 7.60
CA ARG A 110 -4.98 -4.63 7.00
C ARG A 110 -3.73 -5.27 6.40
N THR A 111 -3.67 -6.58 6.40
CA THR A 111 -2.48 -7.32 5.92
C THR A 111 -2.72 -8.13 4.66
N ASP A 112 -3.97 -8.41 4.30
CA ASP A 112 -4.34 -9.34 3.22
C ASP A 112 -4.33 -8.75 1.80
N GLY A 113 -4.28 -7.44 1.67
CA GLY A 113 -4.32 -6.76 0.37
C GLY A 113 -5.69 -6.77 -0.33
N ILE A 114 -6.72 -7.41 0.24
CA ILE A 114 -8.06 -7.57 -0.37
C ILE A 114 -8.71 -6.21 -0.62
N GLU A 115 -8.68 -5.32 0.36
CA GLU A 115 -9.28 -3.99 0.23
C GLU A 115 -8.56 -3.13 -0.82
N ALA A 116 -7.22 -3.25 -0.92
CA ALA A 116 -6.46 -2.58 -1.96
C ALA A 116 -6.84 -3.10 -3.35
N ALA A 117 -7.00 -4.41 -3.50
CA ALA A 117 -7.43 -5.04 -4.75
C ALA A 117 -8.86 -4.62 -5.14
N LYS A 118 -9.81 -4.62 -4.22
CA LYS A 118 -11.19 -4.17 -4.45
C LYS A 118 -11.23 -2.70 -4.87
N TRP A 119 -10.47 -1.86 -4.19
CA TRP A 119 -10.40 -0.44 -4.51
C TRP A 119 -9.82 -0.22 -5.92
N ALA A 120 -8.74 -0.90 -6.27
CA ALA A 120 -8.11 -0.80 -7.58
C ALA A 120 -9.08 -1.22 -8.72
N ILE A 121 -9.84 -2.30 -8.54
CA ILE A 121 -10.84 -2.75 -9.51
C ILE A 121 -11.98 -1.73 -9.63
N GLY A 122 -12.45 -1.17 -8.52
CA GLY A 122 -13.48 -0.14 -8.51
C GLY A 122 -13.07 1.12 -9.26
N GLN A 123 -11.80 1.53 -9.15
CA GLN A 123 -11.28 2.68 -9.90
C GLN A 123 -11.13 2.38 -11.40
N SER A 124 -10.75 1.18 -11.77
CA SER A 124 -10.62 0.80 -13.20
C SER A 124 -11.97 0.80 -13.92
N SER A 125 -13.08 0.54 -13.23
CA SER A 125 -14.42 0.61 -13.79
C SER A 125 -14.96 2.04 -13.93
N LEU A 126 -14.37 3.01 -13.24
CA LEU A 126 -14.73 4.43 -13.35
C LEU A 126 -14.01 5.15 -14.51
N GLN A 127 -13.01 4.53 -15.11
CA GLN A 127 -12.27 5.08 -16.26
C GLN A 127 -12.82 4.61 -17.62
N LEU A 128 -13.89 3.89 -17.60
CA LEU A 128 -14.65 3.48 -18.80
C LEU A 128 -15.88 4.37 -18.96
#